data_8a8ca2a3edc5ad1e3836e8581578224a
#
_entry.id   8a8ca2a3edc5ad1e3836e8581578224a
#
_cell.length_a   1.000
_cell.length_b   1.000
_cell.length_c   1.000
_cell.angle_alpha   90.00
_cell.angle_beta   90.00
_cell.angle_gamma   90.00
#
_symmetry.space_group_name_H-M   'P 1'
#
loop_
_entity.id
_entity.type
_entity.pdbx_description
1 polymer ?
#
loop_
_entity_poly.entity_id
_entity_poly.type
_entity_poly.pdbx_seq_one_letter_code
_entity_poly.pdbx_strand_id
1 'polypeptide(L)'
;MNLKLLFVISNDEKTLNRLINKFTLPFNTLMHGDGTASQGILDFLGLHKTKKNILMSIISSYDEDGIEKFIREESKIPEIGKGVAFTTPLSSSPKYIEEAYKERVGDNMKNKSPYHLIITIVKEGNAEKVMNTAKKNGANGGTLLKGRGIGGKNSFKFFNMTVEPEKDVILIVCKDNDKNKIMKAILDKNGANTDSQGICFSLPIDMTIGIDE
;
A
#
# COMPACT_ATOMS: atom_id res chain seq x y z
N MET A 1 21.79 -10.24 -2.57
CA MET A 1 21.09 -9.74 -1.38
C MET A 1 19.67 -9.40 -1.78
N ASN A 2 18.67 -10.03 -1.17
CA ASN A 2 17.27 -9.80 -1.54
C ASN A 2 16.67 -8.78 -0.59
N LEU A 3 16.53 -7.54 -1.05
CA LEU A 3 15.81 -6.48 -0.34
C LEU A 3 14.35 -6.48 -0.76
N LYS A 4 13.48 -6.13 0.19
CA LYS A 4 12.04 -6.05 0.00
C LYS A 4 11.54 -4.70 0.51
N LEU A 5 10.45 -4.24 -0.06
CA LEU A 5 9.70 -3.11 0.46
C LEU A 5 8.58 -3.65 1.34
N LEU A 6 8.61 -3.30 2.62
CA LEU A 6 7.59 -3.61 3.61
C LEU A 6 6.57 -2.48 3.68
N PHE A 7 5.30 -2.83 3.62
CA PHE A 7 4.19 -1.97 4.00
C PHE A 7 3.48 -2.53 5.22
N VAL A 8 3.24 -1.69 6.22
CA VAL A 8 2.39 -2.00 7.37
C VAL A 8 1.38 -0.88 7.54
N ILE A 9 0.12 -1.20 7.35
CA ILE A 9 -1.00 -0.26 7.40
C ILE A 9 -1.84 -0.60 8.63
N SER A 10 -1.93 0.30 9.60
CA SER A 10 -2.62 0.07 10.87
C SER A 10 -3.15 1.37 11.48
N ASN A 11 -4.13 1.25 12.38
CA ASN A 11 -4.58 2.36 13.21
C ASN A 11 -3.64 2.59 14.41
N ASP A 12 -2.81 1.60 14.75
CA ASP A 12 -1.96 1.59 15.93
C ASP A 12 -0.53 2.01 15.58
N GLU A 13 -0.25 3.31 15.71
CA GLU A 13 1.07 3.88 15.49
C GLU A 13 2.12 3.35 16.49
N LYS A 14 1.70 2.99 17.72
CA LYS A 14 2.62 2.45 18.72
C LYS A 14 3.21 1.12 18.27
N THR A 15 2.39 0.27 17.65
CA THR A 15 2.86 -0.99 17.05
C THR A 15 3.88 -0.74 15.95
N LEU A 16 3.67 0.26 15.08
CA LEU A 16 4.62 0.61 14.02
C LEU A 16 5.97 1.06 14.60
N ASN A 17 5.95 1.91 15.62
CA ASN A 17 7.16 2.38 16.30
C ASN A 17 7.92 1.22 17.00
N ARG A 18 7.19 0.29 17.63
CA ARG A 18 7.81 -0.92 18.22
C ARG A 18 8.49 -1.79 17.17
N LEU A 19 7.85 -1.97 16.02
CA LEU A 19 8.40 -2.73 14.89
C LEU A 19 9.72 -2.11 14.41
N ILE A 20 9.72 -0.79 14.14
CA ILE A 20 10.91 -0.04 13.70
C ILE A 20 12.06 -0.24 14.66
N ASN A 21 11.81 -0.06 15.96
CA ASN A 21 12.84 -0.15 16.99
C ASN A 21 13.36 -1.59 17.19
N LYS A 22 12.45 -2.57 17.20
CA LYS A 22 12.82 -3.98 17.44
C LYS A 22 13.71 -4.53 16.34
N PHE A 23 13.45 -4.19 15.09
CA PHE A 23 14.21 -4.65 13.93
C PHE A 23 15.25 -3.63 13.43
N THR A 24 15.40 -2.49 14.15
CA THR A 24 16.37 -1.44 13.81
C THR A 24 16.30 -1.12 12.30
N LEU A 25 15.10 -0.79 11.81
CA LEU A 25 14.87 -0.53 10.40
C LEU A 25 15.50 0.82 10.02
N PRO A 26 16.56 0.86 9.19
CA PRO A 26 17.29 2.10 8.91
C PRO A 26 16.59 3.01 7.90
N PHE A 27 15.75 2.45 7.04
CA PHE A 27 15.04 3.18 5.99
C PHE A 27 13.54 2.99 6.15
N ASN A 28 12.89 3.97 6.74
CA ASN A 28 11.45 3.94 6.98
C ASN A 28 10.82 5.30 6.74
N THR A 29 9.56 5.27 6.34
CA THR A 29 8.73 6.46 6.14
C THR A 29 7.35 6.17 6.71
N LEU A 30 6.85 7.06 7.57
CA LEU A 30 5.50 7.01 8.09
C LEU A 30 4.63 7.99 7.30
N MET A 31 3.53 7.48 6.77
CA MET A 31 2.54 8.23 6.01
C MET A 31 1.16 8.07 6.65
N HIS A 32 0.26 8.98 6.32
CA HIS A 32 -1.14 8.91 6.75
C HIS A 32 -2.05 8.69 5.56
N GLY A 33 -3.11 7.93 5.75
CA GLY A 33 -4.10 7.65 4.73
C GLY A 33 -5.45 7.24 5.33
N ASP A 34 -6.38 6.93 4.46
CA ASP A 34 -7.73 6.49 4.83
C ASP A 34 -7.98 5.06 4.35
N GLY A 35 -8.38 4.18 5.26
CA GLY A 35 -8.87 2.84 4.93
C GLY A 35 -10.30 2.91 4.37
N THR A 36 -10.57 2.14 3.33
CA THR A 36 -11.87 2.10 2.64
C THR A 36 -12.57 0.76 2.78
N ALA A 37 -12.08 -0.14 3.64
CA ALA A 37 -12.74 -1.40 3.94
C ALA A 37 -14.09 -1.14 4.63
N SER A 38 -15.14 -1.82 4.18
CA SER A 38 -16.47 -1.72 4.77
C SER A 38 -16.46 -2.33 6.18
N GLN A 39 -16.83 -1.54 7.17
CA GLN A 39 -17.16 -2.04 8.50
C GLN A 39 -18.65 -1.77 8.72
N GLY A 40 -19.51 -2.74 8.45
CA GLY A 40 -20.98 -2.69 8.44
C GLY A 40 -21.69 -1.53 9.18
N ILE A 41 -21.35 -1.28 10.47
CA ILE A 41 -21.94 -0.19 11.25
C ILE A 41 -21.42 1.20 10.80
N LEU A 42 -20.18 1.31 10.35
CA LEU A 42 -19.59 2.58 9.88
C LEU A 42 -20.19 3.00 8.54
N ASP A 43 -20.49 2.05 7.68
CA ASP A 43 -21.18 2.32 6.40
C ASP A 43 -22.62 2.83 6.66
N PHE A 44 -23.32 2.28 7.67
CA PHE A 44 -24.65 2.74 8.09
C PHE A 44 -24.62 4.17 8.64
N LEU A 45 -23.54 4.57 9.32
CA LEU A 45 -23.37 5.91 9.89
C LEU A 45 -22.76 6.91 8.90
N GLY A 46 -22.52 6.52 7.65
CA GLY A 46 -21.86 7.39 6.66
C GLY A 46 -20.37 7.64 6.92
N LEU A 47 -19.76 6.91 7.84
CA LEU A 47 -18.34 7.02 8.20
C LEU A 47 -17.49 6.03 7.37
N HIS A 48 -17.40 6.26 6.07
CA HIS A 48 -16.76 5.35 5.12
C HIS A 48 -15.22 5.30 5.19
N LYS A 49 -14.58 6.13 6.04
CA LYS A 49 -13.13 6.26 6.09
C LYS A 49 -12.60 6.12 7.50
N THR A 50 -11.62 5.25 7.68
CA THR A 50 -10.87 5.12 8.94
C THR A 50 -9.44 5.60 8.72
N LYS A 51 -8.96 6.52 9.56
CA LYS A 51 -7.56 6.96 9.51
C LYS A 51 -6.62 5.78 9.72
N LYS A 52 -5.60 5.71 8.88
CA LYS A 52 -4.55 4.68 8.91
C LYS A 52 -3.17 5.34 8.93
N ASN A 53 -2.28 4.75 9.71
CA ASN A 53 -0.85 5.01 9.62
C ASN A 53 -0.24 3.96 8.69
N ILE A 54 0.60 4.38 7.77
CA ILE A 54 1.26 3.53 6.78
C ILE A 54 2.76 3.63 6.99
N LEU A 55 3.35 2.56 7.49
CA LEU A 55 4.80 2.41 7.50
C LEU A 55 5.23 1.81 6.17
N MET A 56 6.13 2.51 5.50
CA MET A 56 6.87 2.00 4.34
C MET A 56 8.35 1.89 4.73
N SER A 57 8.93 0.71 4.61
CA SER A 57 10.31 0.44 4.99
C SER A 57 10.98 -0.51 4.02
N ILE A 58 12.30 -0.33 3.83
CA ILE A 58 13.12 -1.33 3.17
C ILE A 58 13.59 -2.31 4.22
N ILE A 59 13.50 -3.60 3.93
CA ILE A 59 13.94 -4.69 4.81
C ILE A 59 14.81 -5.69 4.06
N SER A 60 15.64 -6.42 4.78
CA SER A 60 16.28 -7.62 4.24
C SER A 60 15.30 -8.79 4.26
N SER A 61 15.38 -9.68 3.28
CA SER A 61 14.64 -10.95 3.31
C SER A 61 14.96 -11.79 4.56
N TYR A 62 16.13 -11.59 5.16
CA TYR A 62 16.52 -12.21 6.43
C TYR A 62 15.60 -11.80 7.61
N ASP A 63 15.18 -10.55 7.65
CA ASP A 63 14.33 -10.02 8.74
C ASP A 63 12.84 -10.38 8.57
N GLU A 64 12.43 -10.82 7.38
CA GLU A 64 11.02 -10.99 7.03
C GLU A 64 10.27 -11.94 7.97
N ASP A 65 10.87 -13.10 8.30
CA ASP A 65 10.23 -14.08 9.19
C ASP A 65 10.06 -13.54 10.61
N GLY A 66 11.07 -12.82 11.11
CA GLY A 66 11.00 -12.17 12.42
C GLY A 66 9.93 -11.07 12.46
N ILE A 67 9.83 -10.28 11.39
CA ILE A 67 8.82 -9.23 11.24
C ILE A 67 7.42 -9.85 11.13
N GLU A 68 7.26 -10.89 10.32
CA GLU A 68 5.98 -11.61 10.21
C GLU A 68 5.52 -12.16 11.56
N LYS A 69 6.42 -12.83 12.29
CA LYS A 69 6.13 -13.34 13.62
C LYS A 69 5.73 -12.23 14.59
N PHE A 70 6.46 -11.11 14.60
CA PHE A 70 6.13 -9.96 15.44
C PHE A 70 4.73 -9.44 15.13
N ILE A 71 4.40 -9.26 13.84
CA ILE A 71 3.11 -8.71 13.42
C ILE A 71 1.97 -9.67 13.81
N ARG A 72 2.15 -10.98 13.64
CA ARG A 72 1.14 -11.99 13.98
C ARG A 72 0.91 -12.14 15.47
N GLU A 73 1.97 -12.10 16.29
CA GLU A 73 1.90 -12.43 17.71
C GLU A 73 1.80 -11.20 18.62
N GLU A 74 2.39 -10.06 18.22
CA GLU A 74 2.51 -8.87 19.06
C GLU A 74 1.69 -7.67 18.58
N SER A 75 0.88 -7.84 17.52
CA SER A 75 0.03 -6.77 17.01
C SER A 75 -1.42 -7.23 16.81
N LYS A 76 -2.30 -6.25 16.59
CA LYS A 76 -3.71 -6.53 16.22
C LYS A 76 -3.95 -6.56 14.72
N ILE A 77 -2.91 -6.44 13.91
CA ILE A 77 -3.02 -6.39 12.44
C ILE A 77 -3.73 -7.62 11.86
N PRO A 78 -3.51 -8.86 12.37
CA PRO A 78 -4.23 -10.03 11.88
C PRO A 78 -5.75 -10.00 12.13
N GLU A 79 -6.22 -9.18 13.08
CA GLU A 79 -7.66 -9.05 13.33
C GLU A 79 -8.36 -8.30 12.18
N ILE A 80 -9.56 -8.75 11.82
CA ILE A 80 -10.35 -8.16 10.72
C ILE A 80 -10.49 -6.63 10.89
N GLY A 81 -10.13 -5.89 9.85
CA GLY A 81 -10.25 -4.42 9.79
C GLY A 81 -9.21 -3.63 10.61
N LYS A 82 -8.32 -4.29 11.35
CA LYS A 82 -7.29 -3.61 12.16
C LYS A 82 -6.12 -3.14 11.33
N GLY A 83 -5.74 -3.88 10.29
CA GLY A 83 -4.64 -3.50 9.43
C GLY A 83 -4.33 -4.52 8.36
N VAL A 84 -3.29 -4.24 7.59
CA VAL A 84 -2.71 -5.16 6.63
C VAL A 84 -1.20 -4.94 6.59
N ALA A 85 -0.43 -6.01 6.47
CA ALA A 85 1.00 -5.93 6.22
C ALA A 85 1.35 -6.81 5.02
N PHE A 86 2.26 -6.34 4.21
CA PHE A 86 2.75 -7.09 3.05
C PHE A 86 4.14 -6.65 2.63
N THR A 87 4.85 -7.53 1.94
CA THR A 87 6.14 -7.24 1.32
C THR A 87 6.07 -7.40 -0.18
N THR A 88 6.88 -6.61 -0.88
CA THR A 88 7.09 -6.73 -2.33
C THR A 88 8.58 -6.73 -2.63
N PRO A 89 9.08 -7.56 -3.58
CA PRO A 89 10.49 -7.59 -3.88
C PRO A 89 10.96 -6.30 -4.54
N LEU A 90 12.18 -5.86 -4.21
CA LEU A 90 12.85 -4.78 -4.93
C LEU A 90 13.67 -5.36 -6.08
N SER A 91 13.54 -4.78 -7.28
CA SER A 91 14.33 -5.17 -8.45
C SER A 91 15.74 -4.57 -8.45
N SER A 92 15.93 -3.48 -7.73
CA SER A 92 17.21 -2.78 -7.57
C SER A 92 17.22 -1.87 -6.36
N SER A 93 18.40 -1.60 -5.81
CA SER A 93 18.60 -0.68 -4.70
C SER A 93 19.94 0.06 -4.85
N PRO A 94 20.08 1.29 -4.32
CA PRO A 94 21.35 1.95 -4.24
C PRO A 94 22.34 1.19 -3.33
N LYS A 95 23.62 1.25 -3.66
CA LYS A 95 24.69 0.53 -2.94
C LYS A 95 24.73 0.84 -1.44
N TYR A 96 24.49 2.09 -1.05
CA TYR A 96 24.49 2.47 0.37
C TYR A 96 23.34 1.81 1.18
N ILE A 97 22.24 1.47 0.53
CA ILE A 97 21.15 0.69 1.15
C ILE A 97 21.59 -0.77 1.34
N GLU A 98 22.22 -1.35 0.33
CA GLU A 98 22.75 -2.72 0.43
C GLU A 98 23.83 -2.82 1.51
N GLU A 99 24.69 -1.82 1.65
CA GLU A 99 25.71 -1.75 2.70
C GLU A 99 25.10 -1.70 4.10
N ALA A 100 23.97 -0.98 4.31
CA ALA A 100 23.27 -0.93 5.58
C ALA A 100 22.72 -2.29 6.05
N TYR A 101 22.51 -3.22 5.12
CA TYR A 101 22.02 -4.57 5.39
C TYR A 101 23.08 -5.66 5.21
N LYS A 102 24.35 -5.30 5.03
CA LYS A 102 25.44 -6.22 4.68
C LYS A 102 25.62 -7.38 5.66
N GLU A 103 25.37 -7.16 6.93
CA GLU A 103 25.49 -8.18 7.99
C GLU A 103 24.23 -9.07 8.11
N ARG A 104 23.16 -8.75 7.42
CA ARG A 104 21.89 -9.47 7.47
C ARG A 104 21.76 -10.37 6.23
N VAL A 105 22.54 -11.44 6.22
CA VAL A 105 22.60 -12.38 5.09
C VAL A 105 21.74 -13.59 5.36
N GLY A 106 20.74 -13.82 4.50
CA GLY A 106 19.94 -15.06 4.47
C GLY A 106 19.01 -15.00 3.26
N ASP A 107 18.90 -16.09 2.55
CA ASP A 107 17.97 -16.24 1.43
C ASP A 107 16.77 -17.06 1.92
N ASN A 108 15.77 -16.38 2.47
CA ASN A 108 14.47 -17.01 2.67
C ASN A 108 13.65 -16.83 1.39
N MET A 109 13.81 -17.74 0.44
CA MET A 109 12.89 -17.84 -0.69
C MET A 109 11.58 -18.44 -0.20
N LYS A 110 10.66 -17.59 0.27
CA LYS A 110 9.28 -18.01 0.53
C LYS A 110 8.54 -18.25 -0.78
N ASN A 111 7.60 -19.18 -0.76
CA ASN A 111 6.64 -19.33 -1.83
C ASN A 111 5.94 -18.00 -2.06
N LYS A 112 5.83 -17.58 -3.33
CA LYS A 112 5.13 -16.37 -3.72
C LYS A 112 3.72 -16.39 -3.14
N SER A 113 3.33 -15.32 -2.48
CA SER A 113 1.97 -15.11 -2.02
C SER A 113 1.00 -15.09 -3.22
N PRO A 114 -0.21 -15.66 -3.10
CA PRO A 114 -1.21 -15.58 -4.16
C PRO A 114 -1.85 -14.20 -4.30
N TYR A 115 -1.23 -13.18 -3.72
CA TYR A 115 -1.74 -11.81 -3.71
C TYR A 115 -0.89 -10.85 -4.53
N HIS A 116 -1.54 -9.79 -5.00
CA HIS A 116 -0.92 -8.67 -5.70
C HIS A 116 -1.35 -7.34 -5.08
N LEU A 117 -0.44 -6.38 -5.11
CA LEU A 117 -0.74 -4.98 -4.82
C LEU A 117 -1.11 -4.27 -6.13
N ILE A 118 -2.33 -3.79 -6.23
CA ILE A 118 -2.74 -2.87 -7.30
C ILE A 118 -2.57 -1.45 -6.77
N ILE A 119 -1.85 -0.61 -7.53
CA ILE A 119 -1.70 0.81 -7.27
C ILE A 119 -2.45 1.56 -8.37
N THR A 120 -3.42 2.37 -7.96
CA THR A 120 -4.18 3.24 -8.86
C THR A 120 -3.95 4.69 -8.48
N ILE A 121 -3.55 5.53 -9.43
CA ILE A 121 -3.34 6.96 -9.23
C ILE A 121 -4.32 7.70 -10.13
N VAL A 122 -5.17 8.53 -9.53
CA VAL A 122 -6.20 9.30 -10.22
C VAL A 122 -6.16 10.78 -9.81
N LYS A 123 -6.85 11.63 -10.56
CA LYS A 123 -7.10 13.01 -10.14
C LYS A 123 -7.84 13.01 -8.79
N GLU A 124 -7.50 13.95 -7.91
CA GLU A 124 -8.13 14.11 -6.61
C GLU A 124 -9.67 14.11 -6.68
N GLY A 125 -10.30 13.48 -5.67
CA GLY A 125 -11.75 13.35 -5.56
C GLY A 125 -12.35 12.16 -6.30
N ASN A 126 -11.53 11.33 -6.98
CA ASN A 126 -12.02 10.16 -7.72
C ASN A 126 -11.77 8.82 -7.00
N ALA A 127 -11.19 8.83 -5.81
CA ALA A 127 -10.89 7.59 -5.07
C ALA A 127 -12.12 6.74 -4.80
N GLU A 128 -13.25 7.35 -4.45
CA GLU A 128 -14.51 6.62 -4.19
C GLU A 128 -15.03 5.92 -5.44
N LYS A 129 -14.98 6.57 -6.61
CA LYS A 129 -15.37 5.95 -7.89
C LYS A 129 -14.51 4.73 -8.21
N VAL A 130 -13.18 4.86 -7.99
CA VAL A 130 -12.23 3.76 -8.17
C VAL A 130 -12.55 2.62 -7.22
N MET A 131 -12.74 2.89 -5.93
CA MET A 131 -13.02 1.87 -4.94
C MET A 131 -14.35 1.17 -5.16
N ASN A 132 -15.40 1.90 -5.55
CA ASN A 132 -16.69 1.32 -5.91
C ASN A 132 -16.56 0.39 -7.13
N THR A 133 -15.74 0.76 -8.10
CA THR A 133 -15.44 -0.08 -9.26
C THR A 133 -14.66 -1.33 -8.84
N ALA A 134 -13.63 -1.17 -8.02
CA ALA A 134 -12.80 -2.28 -7.54
C ALA A 134 -13.60 -3.28 -6.70
N LYS A 135 -14.40 -2.81 -5.74
CA LYS A 135 -15.25 -3.66 -4.87
C LYS A 135 -16.25 -4.49 -5.66
N LYS A 136 -16.91 -3.91 -6.69
CA LYS A 136 -17.81 -4.64 -7.58
C LYS A 136 -17.13 -5.74 -8.39
N ASN A 137 -15.79 -5.73 -8.44
CA ASN A 137 -14.98 -6.68 -9.19
C ASN A 137 -14.12 -7.60 -8.32
N GLY A 138 -14.33 -7.62 -7.00
CA GLY A 138 -13.71 -8.57 -6.07
C GLY A 138 -12.70 -7.98 -5.10
N ALA A 139 -12.49 -6.66 -5.07
CA ALA A 139 -11.65 -6.05 -4.04
C ALA A 139 -12.41 -5.94 -2.71
N ASN A 140 -11.82 -6.40 -1.61
CA ASN A 140 -12.40 -6.29 -0.26
C ASN A 140 -12.31 -4.86 0.30
N GLY A 141 -11.25 -4.12 -0.07
CA GLY A 141 -11.00 -2.77 0.40
C GLY A 141 -9.72 -2.21 -0.17
N GLY A 142 -9.32 -1.05 0.30
CA GLY A 142 -8.09 -0.40 -0.09
C GLY A 142 -7.70 0.70 0.87
N THR A 143 -6.53 1.27 0.66
CA THR A 143 -6.01 2.40 1.42
C THR A 143 -5.81 3.58 0.47
N LEU A 144 -6.39 4.71 0.81
CA LEU A 144 -6.26 5.97 0.09
C LEU A 144 -5.14 6.80 0.69
N LEU A 145 -4.19 7.20 -0.14
CA LEU A 145 -3.17 8.20 0.15
C LEU A 145 -3.45 9.45 -0.66
N LYS A 146 -3.21 10.61 -0.06
CA LYS A 146 -3.18 11.88 -0.78
C LYS A 146 -1.77 12.16 -1.26
N GLY A 147 -1.65 12.60 -2.49
CA GLY A 147 -0.37 12.93 -3.11
C GLY A 147 -0.47 14.13 -4.03
N ARG A 148 0.66 14.57 -4.51
CA ARG A 148 0.76 15.66 -5.47
C ARG A 148 1.56 15.19 -6.68
N GLY A 149 1.06 15.48 -7.87
CA GLY A 149 1.81 15.28 -9.09
C GLY A 149 3.01 16.22 -9.15
N ILE A 150 4.18 15.74 -9.61
CA ILE A 150 5.38 16.55 -9.74
C ILE A 150 5.84 16.54 -11.20
N GLY A 151 6.12 17.71 -11.78
CA GLY A 151 6.73 17.85 -13.11
C GLY A 151 5.81 17.48 -14.28
N GLY A 152 4.51 17.43 -14.08
CA GLY A 152 3.54 17.15 -15.15
C GLY A 152 3.29 18.34 -16.08
N LYS A 153 2.90 18.05 -17.35
CA LYS A 153 2.47 19.10 -18.32
C LYS A 153 1.23 19.88 -17.88
N ASN A 154 0.52 19.41 -16.85
CA ASN A 154 -0.72 19.98 -16.33
C ASN A 154 -0.51 20.89 -15.11
N SER A 155 0.73 21.18 -14.73
CA SER A 155 1.01 22.20 -13.72
C SER A 155 0.66 23.59 -14.28
N PHE A 156 -0.04 24.40 -13.50
CA PHE A 156 -0.36 25.78 -13.89
C PHE A 156 0.32 26.77 -12.95
N LYS A 157 0.62 27.96 -13.48
CA LYS A 157 1.24 29.04 -12.70
C LYS A 157 0.14 29.97 -12.18
N PHE A 158 0.13 30.19 -10.88
CA PHE A 158 -0.70 31.19 -10.24
C PHE A 158 0.17 32.11 -9.39
N PHE A 159 0.18 33.40 -9.65
CA PHE A 159 1.08 34.38 -9.02
C PHE A 159 2.55 33.95 -8.99
N ASN A 160 3.10 33.48 -10.12
CA ASN A 160 4.45 32.92 -10.24
C ASN A 160 4.74 31.65 -9.40
N MET A 161 3.75 31.08 -8.72
CA MET A 161 3.86 29.78 -8.06
C MET A 161 3.35 28.68 -8.98
N THR A 162 4.13 27.60 -9.11
CA THR A 162 3.67 26.39 -9.82
C THR A 162 2.70 25.65 -8.92
N VAL A 163 1.46 25.48 -9.40
CA VAL A 163 0.44 24.67 -8.70
C VAL A 163 0.40 23.30 -9.36
N GLU A 164 0.83 22.30 -8.63
CA GLU A 164 0.78 20.91 -9.05
C GLU A 164 -0.58 20.28 -8.70
N PRO A 165 -1.15 19.48 -9.59
CA PRO A 165 -2.46 18.87 -9.33
C PRO A 165 -2.37 17.82 -8.22
N GLU A 166 -3.30 17.89 -7.27
CA GLU A 166 -3.49 16.87 -6.24
C GLU A 166 -3.96 15.53 -6.86
N LYS A 167 -3.53 14.44 -6.27
CA LYS A 167 -3.80 13.08 -6.71
C LYS A 167 -4.30 12.22 -5.56
N ASP A 168 -5.20 11.31 -5.89
CA ASP A 168 -5.55 10.18 -5.04
C ASP A 168 -4.71 8.97 -5.46
N VAL A 169 -4.00 8.35 -4.52
CA VAL A 169 -3.26 7.11 -4.72
C VAL A 169 -3.95 6.02 -3.91
N ILE A 170 -4.46 5.01 -4.59
CA ILE A 170 -5.22 3.93 -3.97
C ILE A 170 -4.40 2.64 -4.02
N LEU A 171 -4.18 2.05 -2.85
CA LEU A 171 -3.52 0.76 -2.66
C LEU A 171 -4.58 -0.31 -2.44
N ILE A 172 -4.63 -1.33 -3.28
CA ILE A 172 -5.58 -2.44 -3.19
C ILE A 172 -4.80 -3.74 -3.21
N VAL A 173 -4.92 -4.54 -2.14
CA VAL A 173 -4.39 -5.91 -2.14
C VAL A 173 -5.51 -6.86 -2.57
N CYS A 174 -5.23 -7.72 -3.55
CA CYS A 174 -6.19 -8.66 -4.11
C CYS A 174 -5.53 -10.00 -4.46
N LYS A 175 -6.36 -11.05 -4.58
CA LYS A 175 -5.91 -12.34 -5.07
C LYS A 175 -5.50 -12.25 -6.54
N ASP A 176 -4.54 -13.09 -6.95
CA ASP A 176 -4.03 -13.12 -8.33
C ASP A 176 -5.16 -13.33 -9.35
N ASN A 177 -6.11 -14.20 -9.04
CA ASN A 177 -7.27 -14.51 -9.91
C ASN A 177 -8.16 -13.28 -10.17
N ASP A 178 -8.26 -12.33 -9.24
CA ASP A 178 -9.11 -11.16 -9.34
C ASP A 178 -8.39 -9.95 -9.92
N LYS A 179 -7.05 -9.94 -9.88
CA LYS A 179 -6.19 -8.82 -10.29
C LYS A 179 -6.56 -8.26 -11.67
N ASN A 180 -6.57 -9.10 -12.68
CA ASN A 180 -6.80 -8.66 -14.05
C ASN A 180 -8.23 -8.11 -14.25
N LYS A 181 -9.22 -8.69 -13.60
CA LYS A 181 -10.62 -8.25 -13.62
C LYS A 181 -10.76 -6.89 -12.97
N ILE A 182 -10.16 -6.70 -11.79
CA ILE A 182 -10.18 -5.43 -11.05
C ILE A 182 -9.48 -4.35 -11.87
N MET A 183 -8.25 -4.60 -12.35
CA MET A 183 -7.48 -3.62 -13.12
C MET A 183 -8.18 -3.20 -14.40
N LYS A 184 -8.73 -4.16 -15.15
CA LYS A 184 -9.48 -3.87 -16.37
C LYS A 184 -10.68 -2.97 -16.07
N ALA A 185 -11.48 -3.31 -15.06
CA ALA A 185 -12.65 -2.52 -14.69
C ALA A 185 -12.30 -1.09 -14.25
N ILE A 186 -11.17 -0.92 -13.50
CA ILE A 186 -10.66 0.39 -13.11
C ILE A 186 -10.25 1.18 -14.36
N LEU A 187 -9.47 0.59 -15.26
CA LEU A 187 -8.99 1.27 -16.47
C LEU A 187 -10.13 1.68 -17.41
N ASP A 188 -11.14 0.81 -17.58
CA ASP A 188 -12.31 1.10 -18.42
C ASP A 188 -13.12 2.31 -17.90
N LYS A 189 -13.25 2.46 -16.57
CA LYS A 189 -14.10 3.50 -15.96
C LYS A 189 -13.34 4.71 -15.44
N ASN A 190 -12.08 4.54 -15.09
CA ASN A 190 -11.28 5.55 -14.39
C ASN A 190 -9.90 5.76 -15.03
N GLY A 191 -9.65 5.21 -16.21
CA GLY A 191 -8.36 5.27 -16.90
C GLY A 191 -8.01 6.65 -17.48
N ALA A 192 -6.89 6.71 -18.20
CA ALA A 192 -6.29 7.96 -18.66
C ALA A 192 -7.22 8.83 -19.55
N ASN A 193 -8.11 8.20 -20.30
CA ASN A 193 -9.04 8.88 -21.20
C ASN A 193 -10.40 9.22 -20.56
N THR A 194 -10.50 9.14 -19.23
CA THR A 194 -11.70 9.50 -18.45
C THR A 194 -11.45 10.76 -17.64
N ASP A 195 -12.49 11.32 -17.02
CA ASP A 195 -12.38 12.48 -16.12
C ASP A 195 -11.43 12.21 -14.93
N SER A 196 -11.28 10.94 -14.54
CA SER A 196 -10.38 10.53 -13.46
C SER A 196 -8.90 10.54 -13.86
N GLN A 197 -8.57 10.51 -15.15
CA GLN A 197 -7.22 10.52 -15.70
C GLN A 197 -6.29 9.51 -14.99
N GLY A 198 -6.80 8.30 -14.80
CA GLY A 198 -6.17 7.29 -13.96
C GLY A 198 -5.10 6.47 -14.67
N ILE A 199 -4.10 6.08 -13.90
CA ILE A 199 -3.16 5.01 -14.23
C ILE A 199 -3.29 3.90 -13.20
N CYS A 200 -3.09 2.65 -13.62
CA CYS A 200 -3.23 1.49 -12.77
C CYS A 200 -2.13 0.47 -13.12
N PHE A 201 -1.43 -0.02 -12.12
CA PHE A 201 -0.41 -1.06 -12.28
C PHE A 201 -0.37 -1.95 -11.05
N SER A 202 0.30 -3.10 -11.14
CA SER A 202 0.38 -4.06 -10.04
C SER A 202 1.80 -4.52 -9.77
N LEU A 203 2.04 -4.87 -8.50
CA LEU A 203 3.29 -5.47 -8.01
C LEU A 203 2.98 -6.83 -7.38
N PRO A 204 3.87 -7.82 -7.53
CA PRO A 204 3.74 -9.08 -6.81
C PRO A 204 3.94 -8.85 -5.32
N ILE A 205 3.32 -9.68 -4.50
CA ILE A 205 3.49 -9.69 -3.05
C ILE A 205 4.12 -11.02 -2.65
N ASP A 206 5.10 -10.99 -1.74
CA ASP A 206 5.74 -12.18 -1.20
C ASP A 206 5.11 -12.63 0.11
N MET A 207 4.76 -11.69 1.00
CA MET A 207 4.14 -11.95 2.30
C MET A 207 2.89 -11.08 2.48
N THR A 208 1.83 -11.64 3.08
CA THR A 208 0.60 -10.91 3.45
C THR A 208 0.14 -11.29 4.85
N ILE A 209 -0.38 -10.31 5.59
CA ILE A 209 -1.03 -10.49 6.91
C ILE A 209 -2.24 -9.56 7.00
N GLY A 210 -3.33 -10.00 7.61
CA GLY A 210 -4.54 -9.19 7.83
C GLY A 210 -5.45 -9.08 6.62
N ILE A 211 -5.27 -9.96 5.63
CA ILE A 211 -6.20 -10.18 4.52
C ILE A 211 -6.86 -11.52 4.78
N ASP A 212 -8.19 -11.55 4.72
CA ASP A 212 -9.00 -12.73 5.04
C ASP A 212 -8.46 -13.97 4.33
N GLU A 213 -8.05 -14.95 5.14
CA GLU A 213 -7.72 -16.32 4.72
C GLU A 213 -9.02 -17.11 4.49
#